data_ec00936f78688c3943814b78fd9cdc36
#
_entry.id   ec00936f78688c3943814b78fd9cdc36
#
_cell.length_a   1.000
_cell.length_b   1.000
_cell.length_c   1.000
_cell.angle_alpha   90.00
_cell.angle_beta   90.00
_cell.angle_gamma   90.00
#
_symmetry.space_group_name_H-M   'P 1'
#
loop_
_entity.id
_entity.type
_entity.pdbx_description
1 polymer ?
#
loop_
_entity_poly.entity_id
_entity_poly.type
_entity_poly.pdbx_seq_one_letter_code
_entity_poly.pdbx_strand_id
1 'polypeptide(L)'
;MPVYEFDENQRHVNYWGYGKAYFFAPKASYAAGDPVNEMKSLVRQMHLAGIEVILEMPFTEGTTFSLILDCLRYWVMQYHVDGFIVNPYICNPDELAKDPVLAKSKILKKEDGFQNVMRRFLKGDEGMIRDVICQLKNQDTQLYNYIASHNGFTLCDVVSYDGKHNEANGENNLDGPDYNYSWNCGAEGNSRKKAVNELRKNQIFNAFFLLLFAQGMPCILSGDEFMNTQKGNNNAYCQDNLISWLDWNQLSRQEELYTFVCRLIALRKACMKQIAKKSEDTMGRSGIPQISYHGEDAWQMPAGRASRQLGVFYHEESTEKDFYIAYNMHWLSHSFALPSLPKGMEWVCIAGTKEGVLDEKEAVPVKDKKVQLEERTIKVFVGRQAKE
;
A
#
# COMPACT_ATOMS: atom_id res chain seq x y z
N MET A 1 9.69 11.16 4.28
CA MET A 1 11.05 11.75 4.28
C MET A 1 11.41 12.19 5.69
N PRO A 2 12.69 12.15 6.08
CA PRO A 2 13.15 12.69 7.36
C PRO A 2 12.80 14.17 7.55
N VAL A 3 12.48 14.56 8.78
CA VAL A 3 12.12 15.93 9.16
C VAL A 3 13.15 16.61 10.05
N TYR A 4 14.24 15.90 10.38
CA TYR A 4 15.35 16.46 11.15
C TYR A 4 16.29 17.29 10.27
N GLU A 5 17.11 18.13 10.91
CA GLU A 5 18.07 19.00 10.22
C GLU A 5 19.23 18.20 9.61
N PHE A 6 19.64 18.56 8.42
CA PHE A 6 20.77 17.97 7.70
C PHE A 6 21.41 19.00 6.78
N ASP A 7 22.67 18.76 6.39
CA ASP A 7 23.38 19.59 5.45
C ASP A 7 22.96 19.22 4.01
N GLU A 8 22.32 20.14 3.30
CA GLU A 8 21.91 19.98 1.92
C GLU A 8 23.06 20.18 0.94
N ASN A 9 24.10 20.95 1.33
CA ASN A 9 25.20 21.36 0.46
C ASN A 9 26.30 20.29 0.41
N GLN A 10 25.94 19.10 -0.03
CA GLN A 10 26.89 18.03 -0.34
C GLN A 10 27.30 18.09 -1.82
N ARG A 11 28.18 17.21 -2.26
CA ARG A 11 28.64 17.12 -3.65
C ARG A 11 27.47 17.07 -4.66
N HIS A 12 26.42 16.36 -4.30
CA HIS A 12 25.10 16.44 -4.93
C HIS A 12 24.13 16.97 -3.86
N VAL A 13 23.34 17.96 -4.20
CA VAL A 13 22.32 18.51 -3.30
C VAL A 13 21.38 17.37 -2.89
N ASN A 14 21.12 17.23 -1.59
CA ASN A 14 20.27 16.15 -1.06
C ASN A 14 19.08 16.76 -0.32
N TYR A 15 17.88 16.62 -0.88
CA TYR A 15 16.64 17.11 -0.27
C TYR A 15 15.94 16.09 0.61
N TRP A 16 16.42 14.82 0.66
CA TRP A 16 15.79 13.76 1.46
C TRP A 16 16.36 13.60 2.85
N GLY A 17 17.55 14.13 3.12
CA GLY A 17 18.16 14.11 4.44
C GLY A 17 18.77 12.77 4.86
N TYR A 18 18.99 11.84 3.94
CA TYR A 18 19.73 10.63 4.24
C TYR A 18 21.25 10.93 4.29
N GLY A 19 21.89 10.56 5.38
CA GLY A 19 23.31 10.76 5.59
C GLY A 19 23.63 11.44 6.93
N LYS A 20 24.57 12.40 6.93
CA LYS A 20 24.94 13.16 8.12
C LYS A 20 23.79 14.08 8.53
N ALA A 21 23.33 13.96 9.78
CA ALA A 21 22.14 14.63 10.27
C ALA A 21 22.31 15.15 11.69
N TYR A 22 21.54 16.18 12.00
CA TYR A 22 21.40 16.77 13.34
C TYR A 22 20.05 16.31 13.90
N PHE A 23 20.01 15.10 14.45
CA PHE A 23 18.81 14.35 14.78
C PHE A 23 17.86 15.04 15.78
N PHE A 24 18.30 16.06 16.51
CA PHE A 24 17.54 16.74 17.58
C PHE A 24 16.93 18.08 17.14
N ALA A 25 16.98 18.42 15.87
CA ALA A 25 16.41 19.67 15.37
C ALA A 25 15.52 19.39 14.14
N PRO A 26 14.36 20.06 14.03
CA PRO A 26 13.58 20.00 12.79
C PRO A 26 14.27 20.76 11.66
N LYS A 27 14.06 20.32 10.44
CA LYS A 27 14.66 20.86 9.22
C LYS A 27 14.28 22.33 9.01
N ALA A 28 15.25 23.22 9.06
CA ALA A 28 15.02 24.65 8.97
C ALA A 28 14.43 25.08 7.63
N SER A 29 14.90 24.49 6.51
CA SER A 29 14.41 24.84 5.16
C SER A 29 12.96 24.36 4.87
N TYR A 30 12.37 23.53 5.73
CA TYR A 30 10.95 23.15 5.60
C TYR A 30 9.99 24.12 6.28
N ALA A 31 10.51 25.05 7.09
CA ALA A 31 9.72 26.02 7.82
C ALA A 31 9.69 27.37 7.09
N ALA A 32 8.59 28.09 7.21
CA ALA A 32 8.47 29.47 6.74
C ALA A 32 9.06 30.47 7.74
N GLY A 33 9.16 30.10 9.03
CA GLY A 33 9.69 30.92 10.10
C GLY A 33 10.46 30.10 11.13
N ASP A 34 9.89 29.87 12.30
CA ASP A 34 10.53 29.08 13.37
C ASP A 34 10.24 27.58 13.21
N PRO A 35 11.22 26.75 12.82
CA PRO A 35 11.00 25.33 12.53
C PRO A 35 10.53 24.54 13.77
N VAL A 36 10.93 24.93 14.97
CA VAL A 36 10.53 24.26 16.21
C VAL A 36 9.04 24.48 16.49
N ASN A 37 8.58 25.73 16.44
CA ASN A 37 7.19 26.06 16.70
C ASN A 37 6.27 25.60 15.58
N GLU A 38 6.71 25.64 14.32
CA GLU A 38 5.94 25.14 13.19
C GLU A 38 5.77 23.62 13.25
N MET A 39 6.82 22.86 13.58
CA MET A 39 6.72 21.41 13.77
C MET A 39 5.77 21.04 14.91
N LYS A 40 5.84 21.75 16.07
CA LYS A 40 4.90 21.55 17.17
C LYS A 40 3.46 21.86 16.77
N SER A 41 3.27 22.94 16.00
CA SER A 41 1.95 23.34 15.48
C SER A 41 1.40 22.31 14.49
N LEU A 42 2.24 21.76 13.61
CA LEU A 42 1.88 20.70 12.68
C LEU A 42 1.36 19.47 13.43
N VAL A 43 2.14 18.92 14.37
CA VAL A 43 1.74 17.75 15.15
C VAL A 43 0.42 18.01 15.89
N ARG A 44 0.29 19.18 16.54
CA ARG A 44 -0.96 19.57 17.21
C ARG A 44 -2.16 19.59 16.25
N GLN A 45 -2.01 20.18 15.06
CA GLN A 45 -3.11 20.24 14.08
C GLN A 45 -3.50 18.85 13.58
N MET A 46 -2.53 17.96 13.36
CA MET A 46 -2.80 16.57 12.98
C MET A 46 -3.58 15.86 14.10
N HIS A 47 -3.16 15.99 15.35
CA HIS A 47 -3.89 15.40 16.49
C HIS A 47 -5.32 15.94 16.64
N LEU A 48 -5.55 17.25 16.41
CA LEU A 48 -6.91 17.82 16.41
C LEU A 48 -7.77 17.24 15.29
N ALA A 49 -7.17 16.83 14.20
CA ALA A 49 -7.85 16.14 13.09
C ALA A 49 -7.97 14.60 13.31
N GLY A 50 -7.48 14.07 14.43
CA GLY A 50 -7.47 12.63 14.73
C GLY A 50 -6.43 11.85 13.91
N ILE A 51 -5.36 12.51 13.46
CA ILE A 51 -4.29 11.93 12.65
C ILE A 51 -3.03 11.82 13.51
N GLU A 52 -2.44 10.63 13.56
CA GLU A 52 -1.15 10.38 14.21
C GLU A 52 0.01 10.81 13.30
N VAL A 53 1.12 11.25 13.92
CA VAL A 53 2.34 11.65 13.21
C VAL A 53 3.45 10.66 13.52
N ILE A 54 3.92 9.96 12.49
CA ILE A 54 5.00 8.98 12.57
C ILE A 54 6.19 9.50 11.75
N LEU A 55 7.36 9.58 12.37
CA LEU A 55 8.57 10.11 11.74
C LEU A 55 9.44 8.98 11.18
N GLU A 56 9.96 9.15 9.98
CA GLU A 56 11.01 8.30 9.45
C GLU A 56 12.36 8.74 10.01
N MET A 57 13.06 7.82 10.68
CA MET A 57 14.35 8.06 11.33
C MET A 57 15.41 7.09 10.78
N PRO A 58 16.02 7.39 9.62
CA PRO A 58 16.99 6.52 8.99
C PRO A 58 18.38 6.71 9.61
N PHE A 59 18.55 6.21 10.83
CA PHE A 59 19.87 6.15 11.46
C PHE A 59 20.83 5.35 10.58
N THR A 60 22.09 5.76 10.59
CA THR A 60 23.17 5.12 9.82
C THR A 60 24.01 4.18 10.68
N GLU A 61 24.75 3.29 10.04
CA GLU A 61 25.74 2.47 10.73
C GLU A 61 26.71 3.33 11.54
N GLY A 62 27.06 2.87 12.76
CA GLY A 62 27.89 3.61 13.70
C GLY A 62 27.11 4.58 14.63
N THR A 63 25.82 4.81 14.43
CA THR A 63 24.99 5.52 15.40
C THR A 63 24.81 4.64 16.65
N THR A 64 25.22 5.15 17.82
CA THR A 64 25.13 4.39 19.07
C THR A 64 23.68 4.22 19.51
N PHE A 65 23.35 3.08 20.12
CA PHE A 65 21.98 2.81 20.59
C PHE A 65 21.50 3.85 21.61
N SER A 66 22.39 4.35 22.49
CA SER A 66 22.05 5.42 23.44
C SER A 66 21.64 6.71 22.73
N LEU A 67 22.34 7.10 21.66
CA LEU A 67 21.98 8.28 20.87
C LEU A 67 20.63 8.09 20.17
N ILE A 68 20.36 6.89 19.64
CA ILE A 68 19.06 6.54 19.05
C ILE A 68 17.95 6.70 20.08
N LEU A 69 18.10 6.10 21.27
CA LEU A 69 17.12 6.21 22.35
C LEU A 69 16.86 7.67 22.75
N ASP A 70 17.91 8.43 22.99
CA ASP A 70 17.78 9.83 23.40
C ASP A 70 17.11 10.68 22.34
N CYS A 71 17.43 10.41 21.06
CA CYS A 71 16.78 11.07 19.93
C CYS A 71 15.28 10.75 19.88
N LEU A 72 14.88 9.48 19.90
CA LEU A 72 13.49 9.09 19.81
C LEU A 72 12.67 9.61 21.03
N ARG A 73 13.22 9.52 22.23
CA ARG A 73 12.63 10.13 23.45
C ARG A 73 12.43 11.63 23.28
N TYR A 74 13.42 12.33 22.73
CA TYR A 74 13.36 13.77 22.49
C TYR A 74 12.17 14.14 21.60
N TRP A 75 11.99 13.46 20.46
CA TRP A 75 10.88 13.72 19.56
C TRP A 75 9.51 13.41 20.19
N VAL A 76 9.40 12.34 20.98
CA VAL A 76 8.16 12.04 21.73
C VAL A 76 7.88 13.12 22.78
N MET A 77 8.88 13.49 23.61
CA MET A 77 8.66 14.42 24.72
C MET A 77 8.51 15.87 24.29
N GLN A 78 9.21 16.30 23.23
CA GLN A 78 9.20 17.70 22.78
C GLN A 78 8.16 18.00 21.71
N TYR A 79 7.86 17.04 20.85
CA TYR A 79 6.96 17.24 19.70
C TYR A 79 5.70 16.39 19.76
N HIS A 80 5.62 15.44 20.71
CA HIS A 80 4.48 14.54 20.91
C HIS A 80 4.17 13.70 19.66
N VAL A 81 5.19 13.27 18.92
CA VAL A 81 5.00 12.35 17.81
C VAL A 81 4.56 10.97 18.31
N ASP A 82 3.77 10.26 17.49
CA ASP A 82 3.11 9.01 17.88
C ASP A 82 3.95 7.77 17.58
N GLY A 83 5.00 7.92 16.76
CA GLY A 83 5.85 6.79 16.42
C GLY A 83 6.96 7.10 15.43
N PHE A 84 7.64 6.03 15.06
CA PHE A 84 8.82 6.11 14.18
C PHE A 84 8.87 4.96 13.20
N ILE A 85 9.40 5.23 12.00
CA ILE A 85 9.86 4.22 11.06
C ILE A 85 11.38 4.15 11.20
N VAL A 86 11.90 2.98 11.54
CA VAL A 86 13.33 2.77 11.78
C VAL A 86 13.88 1.65 10.89
N ASN A 87 15.19 1.66 10.66
CA ASN A 87 15.87 0.56 9.99
C ASN A 87 16.14 -0.56 11.01
N PRO A 88 15.53 -1.75 10.88
CA PRO A 88 15.67 -2.83 11.84
C PRO A 88 17.09 -3.42 11.90
N TYR A 89 17.90 -3.20 10.87
CA TYR A 89 19.31 -3.61 10.85
C TYR A 89 20.24 -2.69 11.67
N ILE A 90 19.79 -1.48 11.98
CA ILE A 90 20.54 -0.49 12.76
C ILE A 90 20.05 -0.48 14.22
N CYS A 91 18.74 -0.57 14.43
CA CYS A 91 18.17 -0.63 15.77
C CYS A 91 16.99 -1.61 15.82
N ASN A 92 17.02 -2.50 16.82
CA ASN A 92 15.98 -3.49 17.00
C ASN A 92 14.70 -2.85 17.55
N PRO A 93 13.55 -2.90 16.83
CA PRO A 93 12.28 -2.35 17.31
C PRO A 93 11.83 -2.91 18.67
N ASP A 94 12.09 -4.20 18.94
CA ASP A 94 11.71 -4.85 20.20
C ASP A 94 12.52 -4.33 21.39
N GLU A 95 13.75 -3.88 21.16
CA GLU A 95 14.56 -3.24 22.21
C GLU A 95 14.08 -1.82 22.47
N LEU A 96 13.73 -1.07 21.44
CA LEU A 96 13.14 0.26 21.55
C LEU A 96 11.82 0.23 22.32
N ALA A 97 10.97 -0.76 22.06
CA ALA A 97 9.67 -0.93 22.72
C ALA A 97 9.77 -1.23 24.23
N LYS A 98 10.95 -1.64 24.75
CA LYS A 98 11.18 -1.81 26.19
C LYS A 98 11.43 -0.50 26.93
N ASP A 99 11.72 0.57 26.22
CA ASP A 99 11.93 1.88 26.82
C ASP A 99 10.61 2.47 27.36
N PRO A 100 10.54 2.95 28.60
CA PRO A 100 9.29 3.44 29.21
C PRO A 100 8.64 4.61 28.46
N VAL A 101 9.42 5.46 27.80
CA VAL A 101 8.90 6.59 26.99
C VAL A 101 8.36 6.08 25.66
N LEU A 102 9.08 5.15 25.02
CA LEU A 102 8.76 4.63 23.69
C LEU A 102 7.74 3.48 23.71
N ALA A 103 7.47 2.88 24.87
CA ALA A 103 6.56 1.73 25.03
C ALA A 103 5.12 1.99 24.51
N LYS A 104 4.72 3.26 24.42
CA LYS A 104 3.40 3.68 23.88
C LYS A 104 3.48 4.19 22.45
N SER A 105 4.68 4.32 21.90
CA SER A 105 4.89 4.80 20.52
C SER A 105 4.83 3.64 19.53
N LYS A 106 4.39 3.91 18.33
CA LYS A 106 4.43 2.95 17.22
C LYS A 106 5.86 2.89 16.68
N ILE A 107 6.52 1.75 16.81
CA ILE A 107 7.83 1.52 16.21
C ILE A 107 7.64 0.62 15.00
N LEU A 108 7.80 1.19 13.81
CA LEU A 108 7.58 0.52 12.54
C LEU A 108 8.91 0.26 11.83
N LYS A 109 8.95 -0.80 11.05
CA LYS A 109 10.06 -1.16 10.16
C LYS A 109 9.60 -1.18 8.71
N LYS A 110 10.47 -0.74 7.81
CA LYS A 110 10.24 -0.79 6.37
C LYS A 110 10.83 -2.08 5.81
N GLU A 111 10.01 -2.84 5.11
CA GLU A 111 10.43 -4.04 4.37
C GLU A 111 9.78 -4.07 2.98
N ASP A 112 10.57 -4.38 1.95
CA ASP A 112 10.12 -4.34 0.56
C ASP A 112 9.36 -5.61 0.12
N GLY A 113 9.18 -6.58 1.02
CA GLY A 113 8.55 -7.87 0.70
C GLY A 113 7.17 -7.73 0.09
N PHE A 114 6.29 -6.94 0.70
CA PHE A 114 4.94 -6.69 0.18
C PHE A 114 4.99 -6.02 -1.19
N GLN A 115 5.75 -4.93 -1.34
CA GLN A 115 5.92 -4.19 -2.59
C GLN A 115 6.37 -5.12 -3.72
N ASN A 116 7.43 -5.88 -3.50
CA ASN A 116 8.04 -6.72 -4.52
C ASN A 116 7.08 -7.83 -5.00
N VAL A 117 6.39 -8.48 -4.06
CA VAL A 117 5.43 -9.55 -4.37
C VAL A 117 4.22 -8.99 -5.11
N MET A 118 3.63 -7.87 -4.65
CA MET A 118 2.43 -7.31 -5.25
C MET A 118 2.69 -6.72 -6.63
N ARG A 119 3.83 -6.06 -6.86
CA ARG A 119 4.22 -5.56 -8.19
C ARG A 119 4.39 -6.71 -9.20
N ARG A 120 5.04 -7.81 -8.81
CA ARG A 120 5.21 -9.00 -9.65
C ARG A 120 3.87 -9.66 -9.95
N PHE A 121 2.98 -9.74 -8.99
CA PHE A 121 1.64 -10.28 -9.19
C PHE A 121 0.80 -9.39 -10.12
N LEU A 122 0.81 -8.06 -9.93
CA LEU A 122 0.18 -7.09 -10.83
C LEU A 122 0.66 -7.23 -12.28
N LYS A 123 1.96 -7.42 -12.47
CA LYS A 123 2.56 -7.66 -13.77
C LYS A 123 2.09 -8.98 -14.39
N GLY A 124 1.72 -9.96 -13.56
CA GLY A 124 1.30 -11.30 -13.97
C GLY A 124 2.46 -12.28 -14.08
N ASP A 125 3.48 -12.13 -13.24
CA ASP A 125 4.57 -13.10 -13.15
C ASP A 125 4.06 -14.46 -12.67
N GLU A 126 4.76 -15.52 -13.06
CA GLU A 126 4.44 -16.90 -12.67
C GLU A 126 4.86 -17.22 -11.24
N GLY A 127 4.14 -18.17 -10.63
CA GLY A 127 4.53 -18.72 -9.33
C GLY A 127 4.29 -17.81 -8.13
N MET A 128 3.56 -16.70 -8.28
CA MET A 128 3.39 -15.69 -7.23
C MET A 128 2.31 -16.02 -6.20
N ILE A 129 1.41 -16.96 -6.45
CA ILE A 129 0.20 -17.18 -5.63
C ILE A 129 0.51 -17.42 -4.16
N ARG A 130 1.51 -18.25 -3.83
CA ARG A 130 1.89 -18.54 -2.44
C ARG A 130 2.44 -17.30 -1.74
N ASP A 131 3.31 -16.57 -2.42
CA ASP A 131 3.90 -15.34 -1.88
C ASP A 131 2.85 -14.26 -1.66
N VAL A 132 1.89 -14.12 -2.59
CA VAL A 132 0.75 -13.20 -2.46
C VAL A 132 -0.10 -13.57 -1.25
N ILE A 133 -0.44 -14.85 -1.07
CA ILE A 133 -1.18 -15.33 0.12
C ILE A 133 -0.42 -14.98 1.39
N CYS A 134 0.89 -15.24 1.45
CA CYS A 134 1.71 -14.89 2.61
C CYS A 134 1.66 -13.39 2.93
N GLN A 135 1.73 -12.54 1.91
CA GLN A 135 1.67 -11.08 2.11
C GLN A 135 0.27 -10.60 2.47
N LEU A 136 -0.79 -11.15 1.87
CA LEU A 136 -2.17 -10.77 2.19
C LEU A 136 -2.57 -11.08 3.63
N LYS A 137 -2.06 -12.20 4.19
CA LYS A 137 -2.37 -12.63 5.57
C LYS A 137 -1.38 -12.13 6.63
N ASN A 138 -0.34 -11.40 6.25
CA ASN A 138 0.63 -10.90 7.19
C ASN A 138 -0.01 -9.91 8.18
N GLN A 139 0.12 -10.21 9.48
CA GLN A 139 -0.46 -9.44 10.59
C GLN A 139 0.61 -8.80 11.48
N ASP A 140 1.87 -8.76 11.05
CA ASP A 140 2.93 -8.10 11.82
C ASP A 140 2.59 -6.61 12.00
N THR A 141 2.35 -6.22 13.24
CA THR A 141 1.97 -4.85 13.61
C THR A 141 3.11 -3.86 13.54
N GLN A 142 4.34 -4.33 13.41
CA GLN A 142 5.53 -3.49 13.21
C GLN A 142 5.79 -3.21 11.73
N LEU A 143 5.10 -3.91 10.81
CA LEU A 143 5.22 -3.69 9.37
C LEU A 143 4.07 -2.82 8.84
N TYR A 144 4.36 -2.05 7.82
CA TYR A 144 3.35 -1.43 6.98
C TYR A 144 3.50 -1.89 5.53
N ASN A 145 2.37 -2.14 4.89
CA ASN A 145 2.29 -2.58 3.51
C ASN A 145 2.29 -1.37 2.58
N TYR A 146 3.10 -1.38 1.54
CA TYR A 146 3.12 -0.36 0.50
C TYR A 146 3.46 -0.97 -0.86
N ILE A 147 3.02 -0.33 -1.94
CA ILE A 147 3.34 -0.72 -3.32
C ILE A 147 4.29 0.32 -3.94
N ALA A 148 4.18 1.57 -3.55
CA ALA A 148 5.07 2.65 -3.94
C ALA A 148 5.62 3.37 -2.71
N SER A 149 6.80 3.97 -2.84
CA SER A 149 7.45 4.74 -1.78
C SER A 149 8.29 5.87 -2.38
N HIS A 150 8.62 6.89 -1.58
CA HIS A 150 9.37 8.06 -2.04
C HIS A 150 10.77 7.72 -2.58
N ASN A 151 11.39 6.65 -2.12
CA ASN A 151 12.69 6.16 -2.59
C ASN A 151 12.54 4.99 -3.58
N GLY A 152 11.68 5.16 -4.55
CA GLY A 152 11.36 4.19 -5.58
C GLY A 152 10.43 4.81 -6.62
N PHE A 153 9.82 3.99 -7.46
CA PHE A 153 8.78 4.44 -8.37
C PHE A 153 7.50 4.81 -7.63
N THR A 154 6.83 5.90 -8.05
CA THR A 154 5.43 6.18 -7.74
C THR A 154 4.55 5.08 -8.33
N LEU A 155 3.30 4.95 -7.89
CA LEU A 155 2.40 3.94 -8.45
C LEU A 155 2.12 4.16 -9.94
N CYS A 156 2.07 5.42 -10.39
CA CYS A 156 1.97 5.77 -11.81
C CYS A 156 3.20 5.30 -12.59
N ASP A 157 4.39 5.48 -12.04
CA ASP A 157 5.64 5.07 -12.69
C ASP A 157 5.80 3.54 -12.72
N VAL A 158 5.32 2.81 -11.69
CA VAL A 158 5.29 1.34 -11.67
C VAL A 158 4.56 0.75 -12.88
N VAL A 159 3.53 1.42 -13.38
CA VAL A 159 2.72 0.95 -14.54
C VAL A 159 3.09 1.64 -15.84
N SER A 160 4.11 2.52 -15.83
CA SER A 160 4.47 3.34 -16.98
C SER A 160 5.91 3.18 -17.46
N TYR A 161 6.79 2.60 -16.64
CA TYR A 161 8.21 2.47 -16.96
C TYR A 161 8.71 1.06 -16.65
N ASP A 162 9.46 0.49 -17.58
CA ASP A 162 10.18 -0.78 -17.35
C ASP A 162 11.54 -0.54 -16.67
N GLY A 163 12.23 0.53 -17.05
CA GLY A 163 13.50 0.93 -16.49
C GLY A 163 13.46 2.25 -15.74
N LYS A 164 14.49 2.51 -14.92
CA LYS A 164 14.65 3.81 -14.26
C LYS A 164 15.15 4.88 -15.25
N HIS A 165 14.75 6.12 -15.02
CA HIS A 165 15.14 7.31 -15.78
C HIS A 165 15.65 8.39 -14.82
N ASN A 166 16.85 8.15 -14.25
CA ASN A 166 17.50 9.02 -13.27
C ASN A 166 18.54 9.98 -13.91
N GLU A 167 18.53 10.15 -15.24
CA GLU A 167 19.52 10.96 -15.96
C GLU A 167 19.59 12.39 -15.43
N ALA A 168 18.44 12.94 -14.98
CA ALA A 168 18.35 14.27 -14.38
C ALA A 168 19.13 14.42 -13.06
N ASN A 169 19.49 13.32 -12.40
CA ASN A 169 20.27 13.34 -11.17
C ASN A 169 21.78 13.58 -11.42
N GLY A 170 22.23 13.50 -12.67
CA GLY A 170 23.64 13.74 -13.03
C GLY A 170 24.60 12.61 -12.68
N GLU A 171 24.08 11.42 -12.36
CA GLU A 171 24.85 10.22 -12.00
C GLU A 171 24.87 9.15 -13.10
N ASN A 172 24.65 9.55 -14.35
CA ASN A 172 24.62 8.66 -15.53
C ASN A 172 23.63 7.49 -15.38
N ASN A 173 22.50 7.72 -14.68
CA ASN A 173 21.47 6.70 -14.40
C ASN A 173 22.00 5.47 -13.63
N LEU A 174 23.08 5.62 -12.86
CA LEU A 174 23.68 4.55 -12.06
C LEU A 174 23.10 4.49 -10.63
N ASP A 175 22.48 5.57 -10.17
CA ASP A 175 21.86 5.71 -8.87
C ASP A 175 20.47 5.05 -8.80
N GLY A 176 20.01 4.78 -7.59
CA GLY A 176 18.72 4.12 -7.36
C GLY A 176 18.71 2.64 -7.74
N PRO A 177 17.66 1.90 -7.35
CA PRO A 177 17.56 0.46 -7.63
C PRO A 177 17.33 0.16 -9.11
N ASP A 178 18.02 -0.88 -9.64
CA ASP A 178 17.83 -1.34 -11.01
C ASP A 178 16.55 -2.17 -11.17
N TYR A 179 16.16 -2.93 -10.14
CA TYR A 179 15.00 -3.80 -10.18
C TYR A 179 13.80 -3.14 -9.49
N ASN A 180 12.83 -2.66 -10.29
CA ASN A 180 11.64 -2.02 -9.78
C ASN A 180 10.41 -2.92 -9.80
N TYR A 181 10.49 -4.10 -10.44
CA TYR A 181 9.37 -5.01 -10.69
C TYR A 181 8.17 -4.29 -11.35
N SER A 182 8.47 -3.27 -12.13
CA SER A 182 7.51 -2.44 -12.86
C SER A 182 7.17 -3.04 -14.22
N TRP A 183 6.17 -2.47 -14.87
CA TRP A 183 5.77 -2.82 -16.23
C TRP A 183 5.15 -1.62 -16.94
N ASN A 184 5.70 -1.24 -18.09
CA ASN A 184 5.24 -0.07 -18.84
C ASN A 184 3.87 -0.22 -19.52
N CYS A 185 3.21 -1.38 -19.39
CA CYS A 185 1.90 -1.70 -20.01
C CYS A 185 1.91 -1.56 -21.54
N GLY A 186 3.07 -1.73 -22.18
CA GLY A 186 3.21 -1.71 -23.64
C GLY A 186 3.65 -0.38 -24.25
N ALA A 187 4.05 0.59 -23.43
CA ALA A 187 4.68 1.84 -23.88
C ALA A 187 5.48 2.48 -22.74
N GLU A 188 6.75 2.78 -23.00
CA GLU A 188 7.61 3.44 -22.01
C GLU A 188 7.20 4.92 -21.85
N GLY A 189 6.99 5.34 -20.59
CA GLY A 189 6.61 6.71 -20.26
C GLY A 189 5.22 7.12 -20.76
N ASN A 190 5.05 8.39 -21.09
CA ASN A 190 3.77 8.92 -21.54
C ASN A 190 3.27 8.28 -22.83
N SER A 191 2.01 7.91 -22.89
CA SER A 191 1.39 7.30 -24.06
C SER A 191 0.10 8.03 -24.48
N ARG A 192 -0.12 8.14 -25.80
CA ARG A 192 -1.39 8.61 -26.37
C ARG A 192 -2.32 7.44 -26.74
N LYS A 193 -1.88 6.21 -26.61
CA LYS A 193 -2.66 5.02 -26.91
C LYS A 193 -3.71 4.78 -25.83
N LYS A 194 -4.99 4.86 -26.19
CA LYS A 194 -6.12 4.69 -25.25
C LYS A 194 -6.04 3.36 -24.50
N ALA A 195 -5.78 2.25 -25.20
CA ALA A 195 -5.68 0.93 -24.58
C ALA A 195 -4.56 0.82 -23.53
N VAL A 196 -3.40 1.46 -23.76
CA VAL A 196 -2.30 1.51 -22.79
C VAL A 196 -2.73 2.28 -21.53
N ASN A 197 -3.38 3.44 -21.71
CA ASN A 197 -3.81 4.26 -20.58
C ASN A 197 -4.94 3.61 -19.78
N GLU A 198 -5.87 2.92 -20.41
CA GLU A 198 -6.90 2.12 -19.76
C GLU A 198 -6.29 0.96 -18.96
N LEU A 199 -5.33 0.26 -19.53
CA LEU A 199 -4.62 -0.81 -18.83
C LEU A 199 -3.87 -0.29 -17.60
N ARG A 200 -3.13 0.83 -17.74
CA ARG A 200 -2.45 1.48 -16.61
C ARG A 200 -3.41 1.87 -15.50
N LYS A 201 -4.54 2.47 -15.87
CA LYS A 201 -5.59 2.83 -14.91
C LYS A 201 -6.11 1.60 -14.16
N ASN A 202 -6.43 0.53 -14.88
CA ASN A 202 -6.88 -0.72 -14.27
C ASN A 202 -5.83 -1.30 -13.30
N GLN A 203 -4.54 -1.27 -13.69
CA GLN A 203 -3.46 -1.75 -12.82
C GLN A 203 -3.27 -0.90 -11.56
N ILE A 204 -3.47 0.42 -11.64
CA ILE A 204 -3.46 1.31 -10.46
C ILE A 204 -4.63 0.96 -9.53
N PHE A 205 -5.83 0.75 -10.07
CA PHE A 205 -6.99 0.32 -9.28
C PHE A 205 -6.75 -1.03 -8.61
N ASN A 206 -6.19 -2.00 -9.35
CA ASN A 206 -5.80 -3.31 -8.81
C ASN A 206 -4.76 -3.17 -7.68
N ALA A 207 -3.79 -2.27 -7.82
CA ALA A 207 -2.81 -2.01 -6.77
C ALA A 207 -3.46 -1.52 -5.47
N PHE A 208 -4.43 -0.61 -5.55
CA PHE A 208 -5.18 -0.16 -4.37
C PHE A 208 -6.03 -1.29 -3.76
N PHE A 209 -6.63 -2.17 -4.55
CA PHE A 209 -7.30 -3.37 -4.01
C PHE A 209 -6.32 -4.27 -3.26
N LEU A 210 -5.18 -4.61 -3.85
CA LEU A 210 -4.17 -5.46 -3.21
C LEU A 210 -3.65 -4.83 -1.90
N LEU A 211 -3.42 -3.52 -1.90
CA LEU A 211 -2.94 -2.80 -0.71
C LEU A 211 -4.00 -2.74 0.39
N LEU A 212 -5.23 -2.36 0.03
CA LEU A 212 -6.27 -2.06 1.00
C LEU A 212 -7.02 -3.30 1.50
N PHE A 213 -6.96 -4.44 0.83
CA PHE A 213 -7.58 -5.69 1.31
C PHE A 213 -6.57 -6.70 1.89
N ALA A 214 -5.30 -6.35 2.01
CA ALA A 214 -4.35 -7.08 2.85
C ALA A 214 -4.64 -6.85 4.35
N GLN A 215 -4.33 -7.83 5.19
CA GLN A 215 -4.61 -7.76 6.64
C GLN A 215 -3.72 -6.75 7.37
N GLY A 216 -2.51 -6.49 6.89
CA GLY A 216 -1.57 -5.55 7.48
C GLY A 216 -1.99 -4.07 7.37
N MET A 217 -1.15 -3.19 7.89
CA MET A 217 -1.35 -1.73 7.85
C MET A 217 -1.01 -1.18 6.45
N PRO A 218 -1.97 -0.60 5.71
CA PRO A 218 -1.68 -0.02 4.40
C PRO A 218 -1.01 1.36 4.51
N CYS A 219 -0.05 1.60 3.64
CA CYS A 219 0.59 2.91 3.47
C CYS A 219 0.52 3.32 1.99
N ILE A 220 -0.03 4.49 1.72
CA ILE A 220 -0.14 5.10 0.38
C ILE A 220 0.92 6.17 0.26
N LEU A 221 1.69 6.18 -0.82
CA LEU A 221 2.56 7.29 -1.15
C LEU A 221 1.69 8.51 -1.53
N SER A 222 1.97 9.65 -0.91
CA SER A 222 1.27 10.90 -1.22
C SER A 222 1.34 11.21 -2.71
N GLY A 223 0.19 11.41 -3.34
CA GLY A 223 0.05 11.65 -4.77
C GLY A 223 -0.32 10.42 -5.62
N ASP A 224 -0.16 9.21 -5.12
CA ASP A 224 -0.57 8.01 -5.87
C ASP A 224 -2.09 8.01 -6.14
N GLU A 225 -2.89 8.58 -5.24
CA GLU A 225 -4.34 8.72 -5.34
C GLU A 225 -4.80 9.69 -6.45
N PHE A 226 -3.87 10.42 -7.07
CA PHE A 226 -4.14 11.27 -8.25
C PHE A 226 -3.07 11.15 -9.34
N MET A 227 -2.44 9.96 -9.46
CA MET A 227 -1.49 9.62 -10.52
C MET A 227 -0.23 10.50 -10.56
N ASN A 228 0.32 10.86 -9.40
CA ASN A 228 1.60 11.56 -9.35
C ASN A 228 2.70 10.72 -10.02
N THR A 229 3.57 11.36 -10.80
CA THR A 229 4.68 10.72 -11.51
C THR A 229 5.98 11.48 -11.30
N GLN A 230 7.04 10.77 -11.07
CA GLN A 230 8.42 11.28 -11.08
C GLN A 230 9.10 11.05 -12.45
N LYS A 231 8.28 10.79 -13.48
CA LYS A 231 8.73 10.59 -14.88
C LYS A 231 9.75 9.45 -15.03
N GLY A 232 9.60 8.40 -14.21
CA GLY A 232 10.50 7.25 -14.18
C GLY A 232 11.80 7.47 -13.37
N ASN A 233 11.93 8.60 -12.67
CA ASN A 233 13.00 8.79 -11.71
C ASN A 233 12.63 8.07 -10.40
N ASN A 234 13.39 7.03 -10.04
CA ASN A 234 13.15 6.25 -8.83
C ASN A 234 14.04 6.65 -7.65
N ASN A 235 14.79 7.75 -7.77
CA ASN A 235 15.73 8.25 -6.76
C ASN A 235 15.81 9.78 -6.77
N ALA A 236 14.68 10.47 -6.66
CA ALA A 236 14.58 11.92 -6.84
C ALA A 236 15.16 12.75 -5.67
N TYR A 237 16.16 12.23 -4.95
CA TYR A 237 16.75 12.83 -3.75
C TYR A 237 17.35 14.23 -3.97
N CYS A 238 17.88 14.50 -5.18
CA CYS A 238 18.51 15.77 -5.57
C CYS A 238 17.61 16.65 -6.44
N GLN A 239 16.34 16.32 -6.57
CA GLN A 239 15.39 17.05 -7.42
C GLN A 239 14.51 17.96 -6.57
N ASP A 240 14.63 19.28 -6.76
CA ASP A 240 13.71 20.28 -6.21
C ASP A 240 12.99 20.98 -7.37
N ASN A 241 12.21 20.21 -8.10
CA ASN A 241 11.54 20.64 -9.32
C ASN A 241 10.32 19.77 -9.65
N LEU A 242 9.75 19.89 -10.85
CA LEU A 242 8.59 19.16 -11.35
C LEU A 242 8.76 17.61 -11.42
N ILE A 243 9.95 17.08 -11.14
CA ILE A 243 10.15 15.63 -11.01
C ILE A 243 9.65 15.17 -9.64
N SER A 244 9.99 15.89 -8.56
CA SER A 244 9.67 15.51 -7.18
C SER A 244 8.44 16.23 -6.61
N TRP A 245 8.08 17.39 -7.14
CA TRP A 245 6.93 18.16 -6.65
C TRP A 245 5.62 17.47 -6.98
N LEU A 246 4.67 17.53 -6.05
CA LEU A 246 3.30 17.10 -6.30
C LEU A 246 2.54 18.11 -7.15
N ASP A 247 2.05 17.68 -8.32
CA ASP A 247 1.17 18.52 -9.14
C ASP A 247 -0.28 18.42 -8.64
N TRP A 248 -0.66 19.31 -7.75
CA TRP A 248 -2.01 19.37 -7.17
C TRP A 248 -3.11 19.60 -8.21
N ASN A 249 -2.79 20.10 -9.43
CA ASN A 249 -3.76 20.19 -10.50
C ASN A 249 -4.21 18.83 -11.02
N GLN A 250 -3.42 17.77 -10.78
CA GLN A 250 -3.82 16.40 -11.13
C GLN A 250 -5.01 15.93 -10.30
N LEU A 251 -5.21 16.41 -9.10
CA LEU A 251 -6.35 16.03 -8.27
C LEU A 251 -7.69 16.24 -8.99
N SER A 252 -7.89 17.39 -9.62
CA SER A 252 -9.10 17.68 -10.41
C SER A 252 -9.18 16.89 -11.71
N ARG A 253 -8.04 16.57 -12.33
CA ARG A 253 -7.98 15.77 -13.57
C ARG A 253 -8.20 14.29 -13.33
N GLN A 254 -7.85 13.82 -12.15
CA GLN A 254 -7.94 12.41 -11.72
C GLN A 254 -8.99 12.21 -10.62
N GLU A 255 -10.05 13.02 -10.62
CA GLU A 255 -11.12 12.97 -9.62
C GLU A 255 -11.74 11.59 -9.49
N GLU A 256 -11.84 10.85 -10.58
CA GLU A 256 -12.35 9.48 -10.59
C GLU A 256 -11.48 8.54 -9.73
N LEU A 257 -10.15 8.57 -9.90
CA LEU A 257 -9.22 7.77 -9.10
C LEU A 257 -9.25 8.19 -7.63
N TYR A 258 -9.19 9.49 -7.37
CA TYR A 258 -9.25 10.00 -6.00
C TYR A 258 -10.55 9.57 -5.27
N THR A 259 -11.68 9.73 -5.94
CA THR A 259 -12.99 9.30 -5.40
C THR A 259 -13.02 7.79 -5.17
N PHE A 260 -12.49 7.00 -6.10
CA PHE A 260 -12.37 5.56 -5.96
C PHE A 260 -11.55 5.19 -4.72
N VAL A 261 -10.37 5.78 -4.53
CA VAL A 261 -9.50 5.51 -3.37
C VAL A 261 -10.20 5.87 -2.06
N CYS A 262 -10.87 7.02 -1.98
CA CYS A 262 -11.63 7.43 -0.81
C CYS A 262 -12.73 6.42 -0.46
N ARG A 263 -13.51 5.99 -1.45
CA ARG A 263 -14.57 4.98 -1.27
C ARG A 263 -14.01 3.61 -0.88
N LEU A 264 -12.88 3.21 -1.47
CA LEU A 264 -12.24 1.94 -1.16
C LEU A 264 -11.68 1.92 0.27
N ILE A 265 -11.12 3.03 0.75
CA ILE A 265 -10.72 3.20 2.16
C ILE A 265 -11.94 3.10 3.09
N ALA A 266 -13.04 3.74 2.74
CA ALA A 266 -14.27 3.65 3.52
C ALA A 266 -14.81 2.21 3.56
N LEU A 267 -14.80 1.51 2.42
CA LEU A 267 -15.18 0.09 2.32
C LEU A 267 -14.26 -0.78 3.18
N ARG A 268 -12.92 -0.60 3.10
CA ARG A 268 -11.97 -1.29 3.97
C ARG A 268 -12.36 -1.12 5.45
N LYS A 269 -12.59 0.12 5.90
CA LYS A 269 -12.98 0.39 7.29
C LYS A 269 -14.25 -0.35 7.69
N ALA A 270 -15.24 -0.42 6.81
CA ALA A 270 -16.48 -1.16 7.05
C ALA A 270 -16.27 -2.68 7.12
N CYS A 271 -15.33 -3.22 6.32
CA CYS A 271 -15.07 -4.65 6.21
C CYS A 271 -13.94 -5.16 7.14
N MET A 272 -13.30 -4.28 7.92
CA MET A 272 -12.12 -4.66 8.72
C MET A 272 -12.41 -5.77 9.74
N LYS A 273 -13.61 -5.82 10.32
CA LYS A 273 -13.98 -6.89 11.27
C LYS A 273 -13.98 -8.27 10.61
N GLN A 274 -14.31 -8.35 9.32
CA GLN A 274 -14.36 -9.59 8.56
C GLN A 274 -12.99 -10.00 8.01
N ILE A 275 -12.10 -9.04 7.74
CA ILE A 275 -10.82 -9.27 7.07
C ILE A 275 -9.66 -9.38 8.07
N ALA A 276 -9.60 -8.48 9.06
CA ALA A 276 -8.48 -8.40 9.99
C ALA A 276 -8.43 -9.61 10.94
N LYS A 277 -7.21 -10.04 11.26
CA LYS A 277 -6.92 -11.11 12.22
C LYS A 277 -7.57 -12.47 11.89
N LYS A 278 -7.89 -12.73 10.63
CA LYS A 278 -8.39 -14.03 10.19
C LYS A 278 -7.25 -15.02 10.02
N SER A 279 -7.48 -16.26 10.44
CA SER A 279 -6.52 -17.36 10.31
C SER A 279 -7.16 -18.54 9.58
N GLU A 280 -6.37 -19.20 8.74
CA GLU A 280 -6.75 -20.46 8.09
C GLU A 280 -6.84 -21.63 9.06
N ASP A 281 -6.10 -21.56 10.18
CA ASP A 281 -6.07 -22.59 11.22
C ASP A 281 -7.26 -22.50 12.19
N THR A 282 -8.02 -21.39 12.13
CA THR A 282 -9.20 -21.19 13.00
C THR A 282 -10.45 -21.61 12.26
N MET A 283 -11.06 -22.70 12.74
CA MET A 283 -12.34 -23.18 12.23
C MET A 283 -13.50 -22.53 12.97
N GLY A 284 -14.53 -22.11 12.24
CA GLY A 284 -15.81 -21.74 12.80
C GLY A 284 -16.59 -22.94 13.31
N ARG A 285 -17.72 -22.68 14.01
CA ARG A 285 -18.63 -23.75 14.47
C ARG A 285 -19.25 -24.53 13.31
N SER A 286 -19.38 -23.88 12.15
CA SER A 286 -19.82 -24.48 10.88
C SER A 286 -18.81 -25.47 10.27
N GLY A 287 -17.58 -25.55 10.80
CA GLY A 287 -16.48 -26.30 10.21
C GLY A 287 -15.84 -25.62 8.99
N ILE A 288 -16.17 -24.34 8.77
CA ILE A 288 -15.57 -23.51 7.71
C ILE A 288 -14.40 -22.72 8.30
N PRO A 289 -13.22 -22.69 7.65
CA PRO A 289 -12.11 -21.88 8.12
C PRO A 289 -12.42 -20.38 7.99
N GLN A 290 -11.89 -19.57 8.90
CA GLN A 290 -12.12 -18.12 8.87
C GLN A 290 -11.56 -17.44 7.61
N ILE A 291 -10.52 -18.01 7.00
CA ILE A 291 -10.01 -17.61 5.69
C ILE A 291 -9.66 -18.85 4.90
N SER A 292 -9.97 -18.85 3.61
CA SER A 292 -9.56 -19.91 2.68
C SER A 292 -9.22 -19.35 1.31
N TYR A 293 -8.40 -20.09 0.56
CA TYR A 293 -7.86 -19.70 -0.73
C TYR A 293 -8.37 -20.61 -1.82
N HIS A 294 -8.80 -20.02 -2.94
CA HIS A 294 -9.50 -20.68 -4.02
C HIS A 294 -8.84 -20.35 -5.37
N GLY A 295 -8.97 -21.26 -6.31
CA GLY A 295 -8.69 -21.01 -7.73
C GLY A 295 -9.97 -20.67 -8.50
N GLU A 296 -10.09 -21.22 -9.72
CA GLU A 296 -11.30 -21.14 -10.52
C GLU A 296 -12.45 -21.96 -9.94
N ASP A 297 -12.11 -23.01 -9.19
CA ASP A 297 -13.07 -23.82 -8.47
C ASP A 297 -13.02 -23.50 -6.96
N ALA A 298 -14.21 -23.44 -6.35
CA ALA A 298 -14.32 -23.18 -4.93
C ALA A 298 -13.66 -24.31 -4.11
N TRP A 299 -13.02 -23.95 -3.01
CA TRP A 299 -12.32 -24.85 -2.09
C TRP A 299 -11.10 -25.58 -2.67
N GLN A 300 -10.63 -25.19 -3.86
CA GLN A 300 -9.44 -25.71 -4.49
C GLN A 300 -8.41 -24.58 -4.67
N MET A 301 -7.31 -24.68 -3.95
CA MET A 301 -6.21 -23.70 -4.09
C MET A 301 -5.57 -23.84 -5.48
N PRO A 302 -5.19 -22.72 -6.13
CA PRO A 302 -4.49 -22.77 -7.41
C PRO A 302 -3.19 -23.56 -7.31
N ALA A 303 -3.09 -24.67 -8.05
CA ALA A 303 -1.97 -25.62 -7.92
C ALA A 303 -0.85 -25.40 -8.93
N GLY A 304 -1.09 -24.70 -10.02
CA GLY A 304 -0.15 -24.53 -11.14
C GLY A 304 0.78 -23.33 -10.97
N ARG A 305 2.06 -23.45 -11.35
CA ARG A 305 2.99 -22.32 -11.42
C ARG A 305 2.49 -21.20 -12.38
N ALA A 306 1.75 -21.58 -13.40
CA ALA A 306 1.15 -20.68 -14.38
C ALA A 306 -0.08 -19.92 -13.84
N SER A 307 -0.62 -20.30 -12.67
CA SER A 307 -1.81 -19.66 -12.10
C SER A 307 -1.52 -18.21 -11.74
N ARG A 308 -2.41 -17.32 -12.15
CA ARG A 308 -2.42 -15.89 -11.87
C ARG A 308 -3.77 -15.45 -11.31
N GLN A 309 -4.57 -16.43 -10.93
CA GLN A 309 -5.92 -16.29 -10.37
C GLN A 309 -5.89 -16.70 -8.91
N LEU A 310 -6.53 -15.91 -8.06
CA LEU A 310 -6.67 -16.20 -6.64
C LEU A 310 -8.04 -15.73 -6.15
N GLY A 311 -8.78 -16.61 -5.52
CA GLY A 311 -9.94 -16.27 -4.71
C GLY A 311 -9.57 -16.30 -3.24
N VAL A 312 -9.98 -15.31 -2.48
CA VAL A 312 -9.83 -15.29 -1.00
C VAL A 312 -11.21 -15.17 -0.39
N PHE A 313 -11.57 -16.16 0.39
CA PHE A 313 -12.84 -16.21 1.10
C PHE A 313 -12.62 -15.93 2.59
N TYR A 314 -13.36 -14.99 3.14
CA TYR A 314 -13.37 -14.63 4.55
C TYR A 314 -14.72 -14.99 5.13
N HIS A 315 -14.72 -15.90 6.10
CA HIS A 315 -15.92 -16.35 6.82
C HIS A 315 -16.03 -15.66 8.18
N GLU A 316 -17.24 -15.16 8.52
CA GLU A 316 -17.51 -14.51 9.80
C GLU A 316 -18.86 -14.92 10.36
N GLU A 317 -18.83 -15.85 11.30
CA GLU A 317 -20.06 -16.38 11.94
C GLU A 317 -20.85 -15.33 12.75
N SER A 318 -20.16 -14.34 13.33
CA SER A 318 -20.79 -13.39 14.25
C SER A 318 -21.67 -12.35 13.55
N THR A 319 -21.38 -12.07 12.27
CA THR A 319 -22.07 -11.03 11.48
C THR A 319 -22.91 -11.61 10.34
N GLU A 320 -22.81 -12.93 10.09
CA GLU A 320 -23.40 -13.61 8.92
C GLU A 320 -23.03 -12.94 7.59
N LYS A 321 -21.91 -12.17 7.57
CA LYS A 321 -21.41 -11.49 6.37
C LYS A 321 -20.10 -12.13 5.92
N ASP A 322 -20.23 -12.96 4.93
CA ASP A 322 -19.08 -13.54 4.24
C ASP A 322 -18.56 -12.59 3.18
N PHE A 323 -17.24 -12.60 2.96
CA PHE A 323 -16.57 -11.84 1.92
C PHE A 323 -15.81 -12.77 0.99
N TYR A 324 -15.85 -12.47 -0.29
CA TYR A 324 -15.03 -13.16 -1.29
C TYR A 324 -14.37 -12.14 -2.19
N ILE A 325 -13.06 -12.24 -2.35
CA ILE A 325 -12.29 -11.36 -3.25
C ILE A 325 -11.67 -12.24 -4.32
N ALA A 326 -12.02 -11.96 -5.59
CA ALA A 326 -11.47 -12.64 -6.74
C ALA A 326 -10.43 -11.73 -7.41
N TYR A 327 -9.21 -12.23 -7.56
CA TYR A 327 -8.08 -11.58 -8.21
C TYR A 327 -7.75 -12.32 -9.51
N ASN A 328 -7.93 -11.68 -10.65
CA ASN A 328 -7.50 -12.18 -11.96
C ASN A 328 -6.38 -11.30 -12.51
N MET A 329 -5.11 -11.68 -12.32
CA MET A 329 -3.96 -10.97 -12.91
C MET A 329 -3.52 -11.60 -14.25
N HIS A 330 -4.27 -12.54 -14.77
CA HIS A 330 -4.05 -13.12 -16.11
C HIS A 330 -4.50 -12.14 -17.20
N TRP A 331 -3.95 -12.27 -18.39
CA TRP A 331 -4.34 -11.50 -19.59
C TRP A 331 -5.53 -12.08 -20.36
N LEU A 332 -6.19 -13.09 -19.81
CA LEU A 332 -7.44 -13.67 -20.28
C LEU A 332 -8.50 -13.60 -19.19
N SER A 333 -9.76 -13.59 -19.60
CA SER A 333 -10.88 -13.72 -18.68
C SER A 333 -10.93 -15.11 -18.07
N HIS A 334 -11.22 -15.17 -16.75
CA HIS A 334 -11.34 -16.42 -16.01
C HIS A 334 -12.63 -16.48 -15.19
N SER A 335 -13.13 -17.69 -15.00
CA SER A 335 -14.34 -17.95 -14.22
C SER A 335 -13.97 -18.37 -12.81
N PHE A 336 -14.66 -17.80 -11.80
CA PHE A 336 -14.45 -18.12 -10.39
C PHE A 336 -15.75 -18.70 -9.81
N ALA A 337 -15.66 -19.88 -9.21
CA ALA A 337 -16.77 -20.44 -8.46
C ALA A 337 -16.83 -19.79 -7.06
N LEU A 338 -17.97 -19.20 -6.73
CA LEU A 338 -18.22 -18.64 -5.41
C LEU A 338 -18.56 -19.74 -4.41
N PRO A 339 -18.04 -19.68 -3.16
CA PRO A 339 -18.47 -20.57 -2.08
C PRO A 339 -19.99 -20.49 -1.87
N SER A 340 -20.59 -21.61 -1.50
CA SER A 340 -22.03 -21.64 -1.22
C SER A 340 -22.34 -20.89 0.07
N LEU A 341 -23.30 -19.99 0.02
CA LEU A 341 -23.84 -19.28 1.18
C LEU A 341 -24.93 -20.09 1.89
N PRO A 342 -25.22 -19.79 3.16
CA PRO A 342 -26.40 -20.30 3.86
C PRO A 342 -27.71 -20.04 3.10
N LYS A 343 -28.74 -20.86 3.39
CA LYS A 343 -30.06 -20.70 2.77
C LYS A 343 -30.65 -19.32 3.07
N GLY A 344 -31.18 -18.66 2.04
CA GLY A 344 -31.74 -17.30 2.13
C GLY A 344 -30.73 -16.18 1.95
N MET A 345 -29.45 -16.51 1.64
CA MET A 345 -28.42 -15.52 1.34
C MET A 345 -28.03 -15.55 -0.12
N GLU A 346 -27.54 -14.42 -0.62
CA GLU A 346 -27.09 -14.21 -2.00
C GLU A 346 -25.75 -13.47 -2.04
N TRP A 347 -24.93 -13.76 -3.05
CA TRP A 347 -23.73 -12.97 -3.32
C TRP A 347 -24.08 -11.71 -4.11
N VAL A 348 -23.47 -10.57 -3.72
CA VAL A 348 -23.52 -9.32 -4.51
C VAL A 348 -22.11 -8.77 -4.69
N CYS A 349 -21.85 -8.21 -5.87
CA CYS A 349 -20.61 -7.50 -6.14
C CYS A 349 -20.69 -6.08 -5.58
N ILE A 350 -19.79 -5.72 -4.66
CA ILE A 350 -19.77 -4.40 -4.00
C ILE A 350 -18.62 -3.52 -4.45
N ALA A 351 -17.60 -4.09 -5.07
CA ALA A 351 -16.51 -3.31 -5.66
C ALA A 351 -15.80 -4.10 -6.76
N GLY A 352 -15.21 -3.42 -7.71
CA GLY A 352 -14.40 -4.02 -8.75
C GLY A 352 -13.56 -2.99 -9.51
N THR A 353 -12.54 -3.49 -10.22
CA THR A 353 -11.61 -2.64 -10.99
C THR A 353 -12.32 -1.77 -12.02
N LYS A 354 -13.35 -2.31 -12.67
CA LYS A 354 -14.15 -1.59 -13.68
C LYS A 354 -15.43 -1.01 -13.12
N GLU A 355 -16.00 -1.65 -12.12
CA GLU A 355 -17.26 -1.26 -11.49
C GLU A 355 -17.09 -0.11 -10.49
N GLY A 356 -15.85 0.11 -10.00
CA GLY A 356 -15.62 1.02 -8.87
C GLY A 356 -16.14 0.45 -7.55
N VAL A 357 -16.51 1.30 -6.62
CA VAL A 357 -17.14 0.92 -5.34
C VAL A 357 -18.64 1.22 -5.41
N LEU A 358 -19.47 0.20 -5.23
CA LEU A 358 -20.92 0.23 -5.35
C LEU A 358 -21.58 0.31 -3.96
N ASP A 359 -22.80 0.82 -3.90
CA ASP A 359 -23.63 0.69 -2.70
C ASP A 359 -24.14 -0.76 -2.59
N GLU A 360 -23.94 -1.41 -1.45
CA GLU A 360 -24.41 -2.78 -1.21
C GLU A 360 -25.94 -2.93 -1.43
N LYS A 361 -26.70 -1.86 -1.16
CA LYS A 361 -28.15 -1.85 -1.34
C LYS A 361 -28.58 -1.86 -2.80
N GLU A 362 -27.79 -1.26 -3.68
CA GLU A 362 -28.04 -1.14 -5.12
C GLU A 362 -27.36 -2.27 -5.92
N ALA A 363 -26.44 -3.00 -5.28
CA ALA A 363 -25.69 -4.06 -5.92
C ALA A 363 -26.60 -5.20 -6.40
N VAL A 364 -26.34 -5.64 -7.65
CA VAL A 364 -27.13 -6.70 -8.30
C VAL A 364 -26.68 -8.07 -7.79
N PRO A 365 -27.64 -8.97 -7.46
CA PRO A 365 -27.31 -10.34 -7.07
C PRO A 365 -26.59 -11.12 -8.17
N VAL A 366 -25.62 -11.92 -7.74
CA VAL A 366 -24.97 -12.89 -8.61
C VAL A 366 -25.91 -14.10 -8.75
N LYS A 367 -26.41 -14.34 -9.95
CA LYS A 367 -27.38 -15.43 -10.24
C LYS A 367 -26.71 -16.78 -10.39
N ASP A 368 -25.48 -16.78 -10.91
CA ASP A 368 -24.74 -17.99 -11.23
C ASP A 368 -23.79 -18.38 -10.09
N LYS A 369 -23.50 -19.69 -9.97
CA LYS A 369 -22.51 -20.19 -9.03
C LYS A 369 -21.07 -19.82 -9.41
N LYS A 370 -20.86 -19.36 -10.63
CA LYS A 370 -19.57 -18.88 -11.14
C LYS A 370 -19.71 -17.45 -11.66
N VAL A 371 -18.69 -16.66 -11.40
CA VAL A 371 -18.59 -15.28 -11.89
C VAL A 371 -17.44 -15.16 -12.87
N GLN A 372 -17.66 -14.44 -13.97
CA GLN A 372 -16.60 -14.15 -14.92
C GLN A 372 -15.86 -12.87 -14.50
N LEU A 373 -14.55 -12.98 -14.37
CA LEU A 373 -13.66 -11.82 -14.24
C LEU A 373 -12.94 -11.61 -15.56
N GLU A 374 -12.96 -10.39 -16.04
CA GLU A 374 -12.17 -9.99 -17.21
C GLU A 374 -10.67 -10.03 -16.88
N GLU A 375 -9.86 -9.90 -17.94
CA GLU A 375 -8.43 -9.84 -17.80
C GLU A 375 -8.00 -8.69 -16.85
N ARG A 376 -7.02 -8.96 -15.99
CA ARG A 376 -6.42 -7.99 -15.10
C ARG A 376 -7.43 -7.18 -14.28
N THR A 377 -8.38 -7.87 -13.66
CA THR A 377 -9.41 -7.27 -12.82
C THR A 377 -9.52 -7.97 -11.46
N ILE A 378 -10.04 -7.23 -10.50
CA ILE A 378 -10.36 -7.69 -9.15
C ILE A 378 -11.83 -7.38 -8.89
N LYS A 379 -12.55 -8.28 -8.22
CA LYS A 379 -13.92 -8.06 -7.75
C LYS A 379 -14.06 -8.48 -6.30
N VAL A 380 -14.85 -7.71 -5.56
CA VAL A 380 -15.17 -7.95 -4.15
C VAL A 380 -16.65 -8.25 -4.03
N PHE A 381 -16.95 -9.38 -3.42
CA PHE A 381 -18.31 -9.86 -3.19
C PHE A 381 -18.61 -9.91 -1.70
N VAL A 382 -19.85 -9.64 -1.34
CA VAL A 382 -20.39 -9.84 0.02
C VAL A 382 -21.63 -10.72 -0.03
N GLY A 383 -21.71 -11.62 0.95
CA GLY A 383 -22.95 -12.37 1.22
C GLY A 383 -23.93 -11.48 1.98
N ARG A 384 -25.16 -11.36 1.50
CA ARG A 384 -26.24 -10.64 2.18
C ARG A 384 -27.53 -11.45 2.19
N GLN A 385 -28.47 -11.07 3.04
CA GLN A 385 -29.82 -11.63 2.98
C GLN A 385 -30.45 -11.35 1.61
N ALA A 386 -31.02 -12.38 0.99
CA ALA A 386 -31.74 -12.22 -0.27
C ALA A 386 -32.95 -11.29 -0.05
N LYS A 387 -33.15 -10.37 -0.98
CA LYS A 387 -34.37 -9.54 -0.96
C LYS A 387 -35.55 -10.41 -1.32
N GLU A 388 -36.61 -10.39 -0.49
CA GLU A 388 -37.90 -11.05 -0.78
C GLU A 388 -38.56 -10.49 -2.06
#